data_52018d33667eb050f0fac3ba2a4fefb7
#
_entry.id   52018d33667eb050f0fac3ba2a4fefb7
#
_cell.length_a   1.000
_cell.length_b   1.000
_cell.length_c   1.000
_cell.angle_alpha   90.00
_cell.angle_beta   90.00
_cell.angle_gamma   90.00
#
_symmetry.space_group_name_H-M   'P 1'
#
loop_
_entity.id
_entity.type
_entity.pdbx_description
1 polymer ?
#
loop_
_entity_poly.entity_id
_entity_poly.type
_entity_poly.pdbx_seq_one_letter_code
_entity_poly.pdbx_strand_id
1 'polypeptide(L)'
;LAHRLLRAHWQEAGLPQSFQIIDSEDQFRMIRRLIRSMMIDESQYPPREAQWFINARKDEGLRPDHIDDHGDVTIAQMVQIYKSYQDACERSGLVDFAELLLRTFELFREQGAIREHYQHRFKHVLVDEFQDTNTLQYSWLRLLVGKDSTLFAVGDDDQSIFKWAGANAEDL
;
A
#
# COMPACT_ATOMS: atom_id res chain seq x y z
N LEU A 1 0.06 -7.31 11.32
CA LEU A 1 -1.11 -8.10 10.92
C LEU A 1 -1.05 -8.46 9.44
N ALA A 2 -0.94 -7.48 8.53
CA ALA A 2 -0.92 -7.69 7.07
C ALA A 2 0.08 -8.77 6.61
N HIS A 3 1.32 -8.73 7.09
CA HIS A 3 2.33 -9.74 6.78
C HIS A 3 1.86 -11.17 7.11
N ARG A 4 1.25 -11.36 8.28
CA ARG A 4 0.73 -12.69 8.69
C ARG A 4 -0.41 -13.15 7.78
N LEU A 5 -1.30 -12.25 7.39
CA LEU A 5 -2.39 -12.55 6.48
C LEU A 5 -1.88 -12.97 5.11
N LEU A 6 -0.89 -12.26 4.57
CA LEU A 6 -0.28 -12.62 3.29
C LEU A 6 0.49 -13.94 3.35
N ARG A 7 1.17 -14.25 4.46
CA ARG A 7 1.82 -15.55 4.64
C ARG A 7 0.82 -16.70 4.67
N ALA A 8 -0.34 -16.49 5.30
CA ALA A 8 -1.41 -17.50 5.37
C ALA A 8 -2.15 -17.68 4.04
N HIS A 9 -2.30 -16.62 3.25
CA HIS A 9 -3.08 -16.58 2.01
C HIS A 9 -2.24 -16.17 0.79
N TRP A 10 -0.98 -16.59 0.76
CA TRP A 10 -0.05 -16.21 -0.32
C TRP A 10 -0.59 -16.56 -1.71
N GLN A 11 -1.25 -17.70 -1.85
CA GLN A 11 -1.78 -18.18 -3.12
C GLN A 11 -2.90 -17.27 -3.62
N GLU A 12 -3.88 -16.98 -2.79
CA GLU A 12 -5.02 -16.10 -3.11
C GLU A 12 -4.57 -14.65 -3.32
N ALA A 13 -3.50 -14.24 -2.67
CA ALA A 13 -2.88 -12.93 -2.86
C ALA A 13 -2.02 -12.83 -4.13
N GLY A 14 -1.84 -13.94 -4.86
CA GLY A 14 -1.01 -13.97 -6.07
C GLY A 14 0.49 -13.86 -5.81
N LEU A 15 0.94 -14.24 -4.61
CA LEU A 15 2.36 -14.22 -4.23
C LEU A 15 2.97 -15.63 -4.27
N PRO A 16 4.28 -15.78 -4.48
CA PRO A 16 4.95 -17.04 -4.21
C PRO A 16 4.98 -17.31 -2.70
N GLN A 17 4.94 -18.57 -2.29
CA GLN A 17 5.01 -18.95 -0.88
C GLN A 17 6.26 -18.39 -0.18
N SER A 18 7.37 -18.33 -0.91
CA SER A 18 8.66 -17.86 -0.44
C SER A 18 8.90 -16.36 -0.65
N PHE A 19 7.87 -15.56 -0.82
CA PHE A 19 8.04 -14.14 -1.05
C PHE A 19 8.89 -13.48 0.05
N GLN A 20 9.70 -12.49 -0.32
CA GLN A 20 10.60 -11.80 0.59
C GLN A 20 10.19 -10.34 0.75
N ILE A 21 10.29 -9.84 1.97
CA ILE A 21 10.07 -8.42 2.27
C ILE A 21 11.38 -7.68 2.08
N ILE A 22 11.32 -6.58 1.35
CA ILE A 22 12.46 -5.68 1.15
C ILE A 22 12.27 -4.41 1.99
N ASP A 23 13.36 -3.91 2.55
CA ASP A 23 13.38 -2.65 3.28
C ASP A 23 13.48 -1.43 2.35
N SER A 24 13.45 -0.24 2.93
CA SER A 24 13.50 1.02 2.20
C SER A 24 14.79 1.19 1.40
N GLU A 25 15.93 0.73 1.91
CA GLU A 25 17.22 0.85 1.21
C GLU A 25 17.33 -0.13 0.04
N ASP A 26 16.86 -1.34 0.19
CA ASP A 26 16.78 -2.32 -0.89
C ASP A 26 15.81 -1.85 -1.99
N GLN A 27 14.67 -1.30 -1.59
CA GLN A 27 13.74 -0.66 -2.51
C GLN A 27 14.39 0.46 -3.31
N PHE A 28 15.11 1.36 -2.63
CA PHE A 28 15.83 2.45 -3.28
C PHE A 28 16.87 1.95 -4.29
N ARG A 29 17.69 0.99 -3.90
CA ARG A 29 18.72 0.42 -4.79
C ARG A 29 18.09 -0.22 -6.03
N MET A 30 16.97 -0.88 -5.86
CA MET A 30 16.24 -1.51 -6.95
C MET A 30 15.67 -0.45 -7.91
N ILE A 31 15.02 0.58 -7.40
CA ILE A 31 14.48 1.69 -8.20
C ILE A 31 15.61 2.41 -8.96
N ARG A 32 16.72 2.69 -8.30
CA ARG A 32 17.88 3.33 -8.92
C ARG A 32 18.45 2.51 -10.09
N ARG A 33 18.61 1.21 -9.89
CA ARG A 33 19.06 0.31 -10.98
C ARG A 33 18.07 0.29 -12.14
N LEU A 34 16.79 0.30 -11.82
CA LEU A 34 15.74 0.30 -12.82
C LEU A 34 15.73 1.59 -13.66
N ILE A 35 15.80 2.74 -13.02
CA ILE A 35 15.87 4.05 -13.71
C ILE A 35 17.06 4.08 -14.67
N ARG A 36 18.23 3.59 -14.24
CA ARG A 36 19.42 3.48 -15.08
C ARG A 36 19.19 2.52 -16.25
N SER A 37 18.59 1.37 -16.02
CA SER A 37 18.31 0.39 -17.08
C SER A 37 17.29 0.90 -18.12
N MET A 38 16.38 1.78 -17.71
CA MET A 38 15.41 2.45 -18.57
C MET A 38 16.03 3.66 -19.32
N MET A 39 17.30 3.97 -19.06
CA MET A 39 18.00 5.12 -19.62
C MET A 39 17.32 6.47 -19.31
N ILE A 40 16.72 6.55 -18.13
CA ILE A 40 16.08 7.77 -17.63
C ILE A 40 17.12 8.59 -16.88
N ASP A 41 17.10 9.92 -17.08
CA ASP A 41 18.01 10.84 -16.41
C ASP A 41 17.69 10.95 -14.91
N GLU A 42 18.62 10.48 -14.07
CA GLU A 42 18.49 10.53 -12.60
C GLU A 42 18.48 11.97 -12.06
N SER A 43 19.01 12.94 -12.79
CA SER A 43 18.95 14.35 -12.37
C SER A 43 17.56 14.95 -12.54
N GLN A 44 16.83 14.49 -13.52
CA GLN A 44 15.45 14.91 -13.80
C GLN A 44 14.43 14.08 -12.99
N TYR A 45 14.73 12.79 -12.80
CA TYR A 45 13.89 11.84 -12.05
C TYR A 45 14.73 11.17 -10.95
N PRO A 46 14.99 11.86 -9.83
CA PRO A 46 15.78 11.30 -8.75
C PRO A 46 15.16 10.01 -8.18
N PRO A 47 15.95 8.96 -7.94
CA PRO A 47 15.43 7.70 -7.43
C PRO A 47 14.67 7.82 -6.10
N ARG A 48 15.04 8.74 -5.22
CA ARG A 48 14.32 9.00 -3.96
C ARG A 48 12.94 9.60 -4.19
N GLU A 49 12.80 10.46 -5.17
CA GLU A 49 11.49 11.01 -5.54
C GLU A 49 10.60 9.96 -6.19
N ALA A 50 11.16 9.10 -7.03
CA ALA A 50 10.44 7.96 -7.58
C ALA A 50 9.98 6.99 -6.48
N GLN A 51 10.84 6.69 -5.51
CA GLN A 51 10.49 5.89 -4.34
C GLN A 51 9.35 6.51 -3.53
N TRP A 52 9.45 7.79 -3.25
CA TRP A 52 8.40 8.52 -2.56
C TRP A 52 7.07 8.48 -3.33
N PHE A 53 7.11 8.72 -4.64
CA PHE A 53 5.94 8.65 -5.51
C PHE A 53 5.27 7.27 -5.45
N ILE A 54 6.04 6.19 -5.59
CA ILE A 54 5.54 4.82 -5.55
C ILE A 54 4.87 4.52 -4.21
N ASN A 55 5.55 4.83 -3.10
CA ASN A 55 5.02 4.59 -1.77
C ASN A 55 3.75 5.41 -1.50
N ALA A 56 3.73 6.69 -1.90
CA ALA A 56 2.57 7.55 -1.75
C ALA A 56 1.36 7.03 -2.56
N ARG A 57 1.58 6.57 -3.79
CA ARG A 57 0.48 5.99 -4.60
C ARG A 57 -0.03 4.69 -4.01
N LYS A 58 0.84 3.82 -3.52
CA LYS A 58 0.42 2.60 -2.81
C LYS A 58 -0.38 2.91 -1.55
N ASP A 59 0.01 3.92 -0.78
CA ASP A 59 -0.70 4.36 0.42
C ASP A 59 -2.08 4.98 0.11
N GLU A 60 -2.30 5.40 -1.13
CA GLU A 60 -3.62 5.81 -1.64
C GLU A 60 -4.43 4.63 -2.23
N GLY A 61 -3.86 3.44 -2.25
CA GLY A 61 -4.50 2.25 -2.83
C GLY A 61 -4.40 2.17 -4.35
N LEU A 62 -3.49 2.91 -4.98
CA LEU A 62 -3.39 3.03 -6.43
C LEU A 62 -2.30 2.14 -7.02
N ARG A 63 -2.68 1.38 -8.04
CA ARG A 63 -1.77 0.69 -8.96
C ARG A 63 -1.43 1.59 -10.16
N PRO A 64 -0.34 1.32 -10.89
CA PRO A 64 0.05 2.15 -12.03
C PRO A 64 -1.08 2.43 -13.03
N ASP A 65 -1.87 1.42 -13.34
CA ASP A 65 -2.95 1.52 -14.33
C ASP A 65 -4.14 2.39 -13.86
N HIS A 66 -4.21 2.72 -12.57
CA HIS A 66 -5.27 3.54 -11.98
C HIS A 66 -4.85 4.99 -11.72
N ILE A 67 -3.65 5.38 -12.13
CA ILE A 67 -3.13 6.73 -11.93
C ILE A 67 -3.38 7.55 -13.20
N ASP A 68 -4.13 8.65 -13.04
CA ASP A 68 -4.30 9.64 -14.10
C ASP A 68 -3.13 10.62 -14.05
N ASP A 69 -2.41 10.76 -15.16
CA ASP A 69 -1.31 11.72 -15.29
C ASP A 69 -1.77 13.13 -15.68
N HIS A 70 -3.06 13.30 -16.01
CA HIS A 70 -3.65 14.56 -16.46
C HIS A 70 -2.86 15.25 -17.60
N GLY A 71 -2.14 14.47 -18.41
CA GLY A 71 -1.28 14.97 -19.47
C GLY A 71 0.07 15.53 -18.99
N ASP A 72 0.40 15.36 -17.70
CA ASP A 72 1.70 15.75 -17.14
C ASP A 72 2.76 14.69 -17.48
N VAL A 73 3.78 15.12 -18.24
CA VAL A 73 4.86 14.25 -18.70
C VAL A 73 5.68 13.69 -17.53
N THR A 74 5.88 14.48 -16.48
CA THR A 74 6.63 14.05 -15.28
C THR A 74 5.88 12.97 -14.55
N ILE A 75 4.59 13.13 -14.33
CA ILE A 75 3.73 12.13 -13.69
C ILE A 75 3.67 10.87 -14.55
N ALA A 76 3.49 11.00 -15.87
CA ALA A 76 3.48 9.87 -16.79
C ALA A 76 4.79 9.06 -16.70
N GLN A 77 5.95 9.70 -16.60
CA GLN A 77 7.23 9.03 -16.45
C GLN A 77 7.35 8.33 -15.09
N MET A 78 6.88 8.96 -14.01
CA MET A 78 6.86 8.35 -12.68
C MET A 78 5.95 7.11 -12.64
N VAL A 79 4.81 7.15 -13.34
CA VAL A 79 3.92 5.98 -13.48
C VAL A 79 4.62 4.84 -14.22
N GLN A 80 5.39 5.12 -15.28
CA GLN A 80 6.17 4.11 -15.99
C GLN A 80 7.26 3.49 -15.10
N ILE A 81 7.93 4.30 -14.29
CA ILE A 81 8.91 3.80 -13.30
C ILE A 81 8.20 2.89 -12.27
N TYR A 82 7.04 3.30 -11.76
CA TYR A 82 6.25 2.49 -10.83
C TYR A 82 5.85 1.15 -11.47
N LYS A 83 5.35 1.17 -12.69
CA LYS A 83 4.96 -0.05 -13.41
C LYS A 83 6.14 -1.01 -13.56
N SER A 84 7.27 -0.52 -14.02
CA SER A 84 8.48 -1.34 -14.21
C SER A 84 9.01 -1.87 -12.89
N TYR A 85 8.96 -1.08 -11.83
CA TYR A 85 9.33 -1.48 -10.47
C TYR A 85 8.43 -2.60 -9.95
N GLN A 86 7.11 -2.44 -10.08
CA GLN A 86 6.14 -3.43 -9.62
C GLN A 86 6.29 -4.75 -10.38
N ASP A 87 6.47 -4.70 -11.69
CA ASP A 87 6.71 -5.88 -12.52
C ASP A 87 8.00 -6.62 -12.09
N ALA A 88 9.05 -5.87 -11.78
CA ALA A 88 10.30 -6.46 -11.30
C ALA A 88 10.15 -7.11 -9.92
N CYS A 89 9.42 -6.49 -9.00
CA CYS A 89 9.09 -7.06 -7.69
C CYS A 89 8.31 -8.36 -7.85
N GLU A 90 7.30 -8.39 -8.69
CA GLU A 90 6.47 -9.59 -8.90
C GLU A 90 7.27 -10.74 -9.52
N ARG A 91 8.11 -10.47 -10.51
CA ARG A 91 8.98 -11.50 -11.10
C ARG A 91 9.97 -12.10 -10.10
N SER A 92 10.42 -11.31 -9.13
CA SER A 92 11.41 -11.73 -8.13
C SER A 92 10.80 -12.18 -6.81
N GLY A 93 9.48 -12.14 -6.67
CA GLY A 93 8.80 -12.49 -5.41
C GLY A 93 9.14 -11.54 -4.26
N LEU A 94 9.28 -10.24 -4.56
CA LEU A 94 9.63 -9.21 -3.57
C LEU A 94 8.41 -8.36 -3.21
N VAL A 95 8.31 -8.01 -1.94
CA VAL A 95 7.22 -7.22 -1.37
C VAL A 95 7.82 -6.11 -0.52
N ASP A 96 7.55 -4.86 -0.86
CA ASP A 96 7.91 -3.71 -0.04
C ASP A 96 6.89 -3.46 1.08
N PHE A 97 7.19 -2.56 2.01
CA PHE A 97 6.32 -2.32 3.17
C PHE A 97 4.95 -1.78 2.78
N ALA A 98 4.87 -0.87 1.82
CA ALA A 98 3.60 -0.33 1.34
C ALA A 98 2.77 -1.43 0.62
N GLU A 99 3.44 -2.33 -0.09
CA GLU A 99 2.81 -3.46 -0.76
C GLU A 99 2.14 -4.44 0.20
N LEU A 100 2.71 -4.63 1.40
CA LEU A 100 2.11 -5.52 2.41
C LEU A 100 0.66 -5.15 2.68
N LEU A 101 0.37 -3.87 2.88
CA LEU A 101 -0.98 -3.42 3.16
C LEU A 101 -1.84 -3.35 1.88
N LEU A 102 -1.30 -2.84 0.79
CA LEU A 102 -2.02 -2.75 -0.48
C LEU A 102 -2.46 -4.13 -0.97
N ARG A 103 -1.58 -5.11 -0.94
CA ARG A 103 -1.89 -6.49 -1.34
C ARG A 103 -2.91 -7.13 -0.41
N THR A 104 -2.83 -6.87 0.88
CA THR A 104 -3.81 -7.34 1.87
C THR A 104 -5.19 -6.70 1.64
N PHE A 105 -5.23 -5.41 1.34
CA PHE A 105 -6.46 -4.72 0.99
C PHE A 105 -7.12 -5.33 -0.26
N GLU A 106 -6.35 -5.54 -1.33
CA GLU A 106 -6.82 -6.17 -2.56
C GLU A 106 -7.32 -7.60 -2.30
N LEU A 107 -6.61 -8.38 -1.49
CA LEU A 107 -7.01 -9.72 -1.09
C LEU A 107 -8.40 -9.71 -0.44
N PHE A 108 -8.63 -8.82 0.52
CA PHE A 108 -9.92 -8.70 1.22
C PHE A 108 -11.02 -8.18 0.30
N ARG A 109 -10.70 -7.26 -0.59
CA ARG A 109 -11.65 -6.74 -1.56
C ARG A 109 -12.14 -7.82 -2.54
N GLU A 110 -11.22 -8.65 -3.02
CA GLU A 110 -11.47 -9.62 -4.10
C GLU A 110 -11.93 -10.99 -3.58
N GLN A 111 -11.51 -11.38 -2.37
CA GLN A 111 -11.78 -12.68 -1.77
C GLN A 111 -12.81 -12.56 -0.64
N GLY A 112 -14.11 -12.59 -1.00
CA GLY A 112 -15.20 -12.42 -0.05
C GLY A 112 -15.19 -13.45 1.10
N ALA A 113 -14.85 -14.70 0.82
CA ALA A 113 -14.77 -15.77 1.82
C ALA A 113 -13.68 -15.50 2.87
N ILE A 114 -12.52 -15.01 2.44
CA ILE A 114 -11.42 -14.62 3.35
C ILE A 114 -11.83 -13.43 4.19
N ARG A 115 -12.40 -12.40 3.56
CA ARG A 115 -12.90 -11.21 4.25
C ARG A 115 -13.92 -11.59 5.34
N GLU A 116 -14.92 -12.38 5.01
CA GLU A 116 -15.95 -12.81 5.96
C GLU A 116 -15.37 -13.63 7.11
N HIS A 117 -14.41 -14.53 6.83
CA HIS A 117 -13.73 -15.30 7.86
C HIS A 117 -13.07 -14.40 8.91
N TYR A 118 -12.34 -13.38 8.49
CA TYR A 118 -11.66 -12.47 9.41
C TYR A 118 -12.62 -11.47 10.08
N GLN A 119 -13.67 -11.04 9.40
CA GLN A 119 -14.74 -10.23 10.00
C GLN A 119 -15.41 -10.97 11.16
N HIS A 120 -15.66 -12.27 11.01
CA HIS A 120 -16.21 -13.10 12.10
C HIS A 120 -15.21 -13.35 13.24
N ARG A 121 -13.93 -13.45 12.90
CA ARG A 121 -12.86 -13.67 13.87
C ARG A 121 -12.56 -12.44 14.73
N PHE A 122 -12.55 -11.28 14.14
CA PHE A 122 -12.24 -10.02 14.81
C PHE A 122 -13.52 -9.32 15.27
N LYS A 123 -13.99 -9.70 16.46
CA LYS A 123 -15.19 -9.10 17.06
C LYS A 123 -14.95 -7.67 17.58
N HIS A 124 -13.72 -7.39 17.96
CA HIS A 124 -13.28 -6.08 18.45
C HIS A 124 -12.02 -5.67 17.72
N VAL A 125 -12.05 -4.50 17.12
CA VAL A 125 -10.91 -3.90 16.41
C VAL A 125 -10.57 -2.59 17.12
N LEU A 126 -9.35 -2.49 17.63
CA LEU A 126 -8.84 -1.28 18.26
C LEU A 126 -7.83 -0.63 17.33
N VAL A 127 -8.06 0.63 17.01
CA VAL A 127 -7.15 1.47 16.23
C VAL A 127 -6.61 2.56 17.13
N ASP A 128 -5.30 2.56 17.29
CA ASP A 128 -4.57 3.61 18.00
C ASP A 128 -4.01 4.61 16.98
N GLU A 129 -3.81 5.84 17.42
CA GLU A 129 -3.28 6.94 16.57
C GLU A 129 -4.09 7.12 15.27
N PHE A 130 -5.42 7.11 15.39
CA PHE A 130 -6.32 7.16 14.22
C PHE A 130 -6.08 8.40 13.34
N GLN A 131 -5.63 9.52 13.91
CA GLN A 131 -5.28 10.74 13.19
C GLN A 131 -4.14 10.54 12.17
N ASP A 132 -3.30 9.52 12.33
CA ASP A 132 -2.19 9.19 11.42
C ASP A 132 -2.57 8.16 10.34
N THR A 133 -3.84 7.75 10.28
CA THR A 133 -4.35 6.78 9.32
C THR A 133 -4.36 7.36 7.91
N ASN A 134 -3.73 6.66 6.96
CA ASN A 134 -3.81 7.02 5.55
C ASN A 134 -5.05 6.41 4.86
N THR A 135 -5.30 6.81 3.62
CA THR A 135 -6.47 6.35 2.84
C THR A 135 -6.54 4.84 2.73
N LEU A 136 -5.42 4.18 2.47
CA LEU A 136 -5.37 2.72 2.33
C LEU A 136 -5.67 2.00 3.65
N GLN A 137 -5.08 2.46 4.75
CA GLN A 137 -5.33 1.92 6.09
C GLN A 137 -6.81 2.04 6.47
N TYR A 138 -7.41 3.19 6.23
CA TYR A 138 -8.83 3.42 6.46
C TYR A 138 -9.70 2.48 5.61
N SER A 139 -9.42 2.38 4.31
CA SER A 139 -10.15 1.51 3.40
C SER A 139 -10.05 0.04 3.80
N TRP A 140 -8.88 -0.39 4.25
CA TRP A 140 -8.69 -1.76 4.74
C TRP A 140 -9.43 -2.01 6.05
N LEU A 141 -9.41 -1.06 6.99
CA LEU A 141 -10.18 -1.15 8.23
C LEU A 141 -11.67 -1.33 7.96
N ARG A 142 -12.23 -0.61 6.99
CA ARG A 142 -13.63 -0.76 6.59
C ARG A 142 -13.96 -2.16 6.08
N LEU A 143 -13.01 -2.82 5.42
CA LEU A 143 -13.18 -4.22 4.97
C LEU A 143 -12.99 -5.23 6.10
N LEU A 144 -12.14 -4.91 7.08
CA LEU A 144 -11.83 -5.78 8.22
C LEU A 144 -12.97 -5.82 9.24
N VAL A 145 -13.65 -4.68 9.44
CA VAL A 145 -14.74 -4.54 10.41
C VAL A 145 -16.03 -5.07 9.80
N GLY A 146 -16.55 -6.18 10.35
CA GLY A 146 -17.83 -6.76 9.95
C GLY A 146 -19.03 -6.10 10.65
N LYS A 147 -20.22 -6.47 10.23
CA LYS A 147 -21.48 -5.95 10.78
C LYS A 147 -21.64 -6.19 12.29
N ASP A 148 -21.09 -7.30 12.78
CA ASP A 148 -21.14 -7.72 14.18
C ASP A 148 -19.87 -7.39 14.95
N SER A 149 -18.98 -6.59 14.36
CA SER A 149 -17.72 -6.19 14.98
C SER A 149 -17.84 -4.79 15.57
N THR A 150 -17.11 -4.55 16.66
CA THR A 150 -17.01 -3.23 17.28
C THR A 150 -15.67 -2.61 16.96
N LEU A 151 -15.70 -1.40 16.44
CA LEU A 151 -14.50 -0.59 16.18
C LEU A 151 -14.31 0.43 17.29
N PHE A 152 -13.13 0.43 17.89
CA PHE A 152 -12.68 1.46 18.84
C PHE A 152 -11.52 2.21 18.19
N ALA A 153 -11.73 3.47 17.90
CA ALA A 153 -10.69 4.35 17.37
C ALA A 153 -10.27 5.35 18.44
N VAL A 154 -8.99 5.44 18.69
CA VAL A 154 -8.38 6.39 19.63
C VAL A 154 -7.43 7.27 18.84
N GLY A 155 -7.57 8.56 19.01
CA GLY A 155 -6.72 9.55 18.34
C GLY A 155 -6.89 10.92 18.97
N ASP A 156 -5.97 11.81 18.65
CA ASP A 156 -5.95 13.19 19.13
C ASP A 156 -5.85 14.13 17.92
N ASP A 157 -6.90 14.88 17.65
CA ASP A 157 -6.98 15.83 16.53
C ASP A 157 -5.92 16.92 16.61
N ASP A 158 -5.55 17.33 17.81
CA ASP A 158 -4.53 18.36 18.03
C ASP A 158 -3.11 17.88 17.64
N GLN A 159 -2.91 16.56 17.55
CA GLN A 159 -1.67 15.94 17.10
C GLN A 159 -1.67 15.61 15.59
N SER A 160 -2.75 15.91 14.88
CA SER A 160 -2.83 15.70 13.44
C SER A 160 -1.90 16.64 12.67
N ILE A 161 -0.65 16.23 12.53
CA ILE A 161 0.39 16.97 11.80
C ILE A 161 0.16 16.86 10.28
N PHE A 162 -0.51 15.81 9.85
CA PHE A 162 -0.75 15.49 8.44
C PHE A 162 -2.25 15.37 8.15
N LYS A 163 -2.89 16.48 7.75
CA LYS A 163 -4.28 16.48 7.23
C LYS A 163 -4.39 15.94 5.80
N TRP A 164 -3.44 15.16 5.38
CA TRP A 164 -3.43 14.59 4.05
C TRP A 164 -3.82 13.12 4.11
N ALA A 165 -4.52 12.68 3.10
CA ALA A 165 -4.94 11.30 2.88
C ALA A 165 -6.17 10.82 3.69
N GLY A 166 -7.13 11.67 3.96
CA GLY A 166 -8.48 11.24 4.34
C GLY A 166 -8.67 10.78 5.77
N ALA A 167 -7.73 11.05 6.67
CA ALA A 167 -8.00 10.96 8.09
C ALA A 167 -8.74 12.24 8.53
N ASN A 168 -10.06 12.15 8.64
CA ASN A 168 -10.89 13.19 9.21
C ASN A 168 -11.51 12.66 10.49
N ALA A 169 -11.45 13.44 11.57
CA ALA A 169 -12.15 13.12 12.80
C ALA A 169 -13.68 13.02 12.60
N GLU A 170 -14.18 13.62 11.54
CA GLU A 170 -15.59 13.55 11.14
C GLU A 170 -15.98 12.16 10.58
N ASP A 171 -15.00 11.28 10.30
CA ASP A 171 -15.22 9.91 9.84
C ASP A 171 -15.35 8.90 11.01
N LEU A 172 -15.26 9.38 12.27
CA LEU A 172 -15.54 8.63 13.49
C LEU A 172 -17.02 8.73 13.85
#